data_8dc220ef9cc51d22c99c489c0c4b8c4f
#
_entry.id   8dc220ef9cc51d22c99c489c0c4b8c4f
#
_cell.length_a   1.000
_cell.length_b   1.000
_cell.length_c   1.000
_cell.angle_alpha   90.00
_cell.angle_beta   90.00
_cell.angle_gamma   90.00
#
_symmetry.space_group_name_H-M   'P 1'
#
loop_
_entity.id
_entity.type
_entity.pdbx_description
1 polymer ?
#
loop_
_entity_poly.entity_id
_entity_poly.type
_entity_poly.pdbx_seq_one_letter_code
_entity_poly.pdbx_strand_id
1 'polypeptide(L)'
;MVIEKVHAREILDSRGNPTVEVEVTLDNGVMGRASVPSGASTGENEALELRDGDKGRYLGKGVLKAVENVNNIIAPALKGMCVCQQRKIDYKMLELDGTPTKSKLGANAILGVSLAVAHTAAKALEMPLYRYIGGVNTYVLPVPMMNIINGGAHSDAPIAFQEFMIRPVGAANEKEAIRMGAEVFHALAKNLKARGLSTAVGDEGGFAPKFDGIEDALDTIMKSIK
;
A
#
# COMPACT_ATOMS: atom_id res chain seq x y z
N MET A 1 12.87 12.94 22.31
CA MET A 1 12.03 12.45 21.17
C MET A 1 11.05 11.41 21.72
N VAL A 2 10.15 11.90 22.52
CA VAL A 2 9.16 11.10 23.24
C VAL A 2 7.80 11.31 22.59
N ILE A 3 7.02 10.25 22.41
CA ILE A 3 5.66 10.33 21.88
C ILE A 3 4.78 11.06 22.88
N GLU A 4 4.27 12.22 22.50
CA GLU A 4 3.32 13.00 23.29
C GLU A 4 1.89 12.68 22.92
N LYS A 5 1.62 12.54 21.61
CA LYS A 5 0.26 12.31 21.10
C LYS A 5 0.29 11.35 19.92
N VAL A 6 -0.69 10.45 19.90
CA VAL A 6 -1.06 9.63 18.73
C VAL A 6 -2.53 9.94 18.45
N HIS A 7 -2.86 10.20 17.18
CA HIS A 7 -4.22 10.52 16.78
C HIS A 7 -4.56 9.89 15.43
N ALA A 8 -5.66 9.17 15.37
CA ALA A 8 -6.17 8.59 14.13
C ALA A 8 -7.46 9.26 13.68
N ARG A 9 -7.67 9.23 12.37
CA ARG A 9 -8.91 9.64 11.72
C ARG A 9 -9.26 8.71 10.57
N GLU A 10 -10.52 8.71 10.19
CA GLU A 10 -10.98 8.08 8.95
C GLU A 10 -10.77 9.04 7.78
N ILE A 11 -10.20 8.54 6.69
CA ILE A 11 -10.07 9.25 5.41
C ILE A 11 -10.57 8.35 4.28
N LEU A 12 -10.61 8.84 3.05
CA LEU A 12 -10.96 8.05 1.87
C LEU A 12 -9.72 7.68 1.06
N ASP A 13 -9.67 6.46 0.57
CA ASP A 13 -8.67 6.00 -0.40
C ASP A 13 -9.00 6.47 -1.83
N SER A 14 -8.15 6.13 -2.82
CA SER A 14 -8.34 6.51 -4.22
C SER A 14 -9.58 5.89 -4.88
N ARG A 15 -10.18 4.88 -4.26
CA ARG A 15 -11.42 4.23 -4.72
C ARG A 15 -12.66 4.75 -3.99
N GLY A 16 -12.49 5.73 -3.08
CA GLY A 16 -13.58 6.27 -2.26
C GLY A 16 -13.98 5.36 -1.08
N ASN A 17 -13.17 4.37 -0.72
CA ASN A 17 -13.41 3.55 0.47
C ASN A 17 -12.73 4.17 1.70
N PRO A 18 -13.35 4.08 2.90
CA PRO A 18 -12.72 4.52 4.13
C PRO A 18 -11.43 3.76 4.43
N THR A 19 -10.42 4.50 4.91
CA THR A 19 -9.20 3.95 5.49
C THR A 19 -8.72 4.78 6.67
N VAL A 20 -7.71 4.28 7.39
CA VAL A 20 -7.18 4.91 8.61
C VAL A 20 -5.99 5.77 8.27
N GLU A 21 -5.97 7.00 8.76
CA GLU A 21 -4.78 7.85 8.82
C GLU A 21 -4.38 8.08 10.27
N VAL A 22 -3.09 8.00 10.57
CA VAL A 22 -2.55 8.20 11.92
C VAL A 22 -1.49 9.29 11.91
N GLU A 23 -1.54 10.16 12.90
CA GLU A 23 -0.52 11.15 13.24
C GLU A 23 0.15 10.81 14.58
N VAL A 24 1.47 10.93 14.62
CA VAL A 24 2.27 10.82 15.84
C VAL A 24 3.01 12.13 16.05
N THR A 25 2.80 12.77 17.21
CA THR A 25 3.45 14.02 17.59
C THR A 25 4.39 13.78 18.77
N LEU A 26 5.58 14.36 18.71
CA LEU A 26 6.58 14.29 19.76
C LEU A 26 6.52 15.49 20.71
N ASP A 27 7.17 15.35 21.85
CA ASP A 27 7.36 16.38 22.89
C ASP A 27 8.01 17.69 22.37
N ASN A 28 8.76 17.62 21.27
CA ASN A 28 9.37 18.77 20.61
C ASN A 28 8.54 19.34 19.44
N GLY A 29 7.32 18.88 19.24
CA GLY A 29 6.40 19.33 18.18
C GLY A 29 6.63 18.69 16.81
N VAL A 30 7.66 17.85 16.63
CA VAL A 30 7.82 17.10 15.37
C VAL A 30 6.67 16.13 15.20
N MET A 31 6.05 16.15 14.02
CA MET A 31 4.91 15.28 13.68
C MET A 31 5.14 14.55 12.38
N GLY A 32 4.87 13.26 12.39
CA GLY A 32 4.78 12.40 11.21
C GLY A 32 3.39 11.82 11.06
N ARG A 33 3.07 11.42 9.82
CA ARG A 33 1.74 10.92 9.44
C ARG A 33 1.87 9.75 8.48
N ALA A 34 0.95 8.81 8.58
CA ALA A 34 0.81 7.72 7.63
C ALA A 34 -0.65 7.37 7.40
N SER A 35 -1.00 7.10 6.15
CA SER A 35 -2.29 6.56 5.74
C SER A 35 -2.13 5.07 5.44
N VAL A 36 -3.07 4.25 5.89
CA VAL A 36 -2.98 2.79 5.73
C VAL A 36 -3.40 2.40 4.32
N PRO A 37 -2.54 1.69 3.56
CA PRO A 37 -2.96 1.14 2.29
C PRO A 37 -3.97 0.00 2.51
N SER A 38 -5.00 -0.05 1.66
CA SER A 38 -6.00 -1.13 1.66
C SER A 38 -5.96 -1.84 0.31
N GLY A 39 -5.75 -3.16 0.31
CA GLY A 39 -5.73 -3.98 -0.89
C GLY A 39 -7.10 -4.10 -1.56
N ALA A 40 -7.13 -4.37 -2.85
CA ALA A 40 -8.35 -4.68 -3.60
C ALA A 40 -8.78 -6.15 -3.39
N SER A 41 -7.82 -7.04 -3.17
CA SER A 41 -8.01 -8.45 -2.84
C SER A 41 -7.32 -8.80 -1.52
N THR A 42 -7.78 -9.85 -0.86
CA THR A 42 -7.20 -10.34 0.42
C THR A 42 -6.89 -11.83 0.32
N GLY A 43 -5.78 -12.24 0.93
CA GLY A 43 -5.40 -13.65 1.08
C GLY A 43 -5.91 -14.25 2.39
N GLU A 44 -6.03 -15.56 2.45
CA GLU A 44 -6.50 -16.29 3.67
C GLU A 44 -5.59 -16.10 4.88
N ASN A 45 -4.31 -15.84 4.66
CA ASN A 45 -3.31 -15.68 5.71
C ASN A 45 -3.04 -14.22 6.09
N GLU A 46 -3.77 -13.27 5.53
CA GLU A 46 -3.62 -11.87 5.86
C GLU A 46 -4.16 -11.56 7.26
N ALA A 47 -3.51 -10.60 7.92
CA ALA A 47 -4.03 -10.05 9.17
C ALA A 47 -5.33 -9.27 8.90
N LEU A 48 -6.24 -9.24 9.86
CA LEU A 48 -7.57 -8.69 9.71
C LEU A 48 -7.55 -7.17 9.59
N GLU A 49 -8.01 -6.65 8.44
CA GLU A 49 -8.40 -5.25 8.31
C GLU A 49 -9.74 -5.03 9.02
N LEU A 50 -9.74 -4.31 10.12
CA LEU A 50 -10.95 -4.10 10.92
C LEU A 50 -11.89 -3.10 10.24
N ARG A 51 -13.08 -3.58 9.88
CA ARG A 51 -14.17 -2.81 9.31
C ARG A 51 -15.35 -2.73 10.29
N ASP A 52 -16.12 -1.63 10.22
CA ASP A 52 -17.23 -1.40 11.16
C ASP A 52 -18.39 -2.38 10.97
N GLY A 53 -18.65 -2.82 9.74
CA GLY A 53 -19.73 -3.72 9.37
C GLY A 53 -21.10 -3.04 9.32
N ASP A 54 -21.20 -1.75 9.63
CA ASP A 54 -22.44 -0.98 9.58
C ASP A 54 -22.85 -0.70 8.13
N LYS A 55 -23.85 -1.40 7.64
CA LYS A 55 -24.37 -1.27 6.27
C LYS A 55 -24.97 0.10 5.95
N GLY A 56 -25.38 0.86 6.95
CA GLY A 56 -25.88 2.22 6.80
C GLY A 56 -24.79 3.25 6.52
N ARG A 57 -23.51 2.87 6.70
CA ARG A 57 -22.38 3.74 6.51
C ARG A 57 -21.29 3.07 5.64
N TYR A 58 -20.96 3.68 4.48
CA TYR A 58 -20.00 3.14 3.50
C TYR A 58 -20.21 1.65 3.18
N LEU A 59 -21.47 1.19 3.15
CA LEU A 59 -21.84 -0.21 2.86
C LEU A 59 -21.15 -1.24 3.78
N GLY A 60 -20.81 -0.83 5.02
CA GLY A 60 -20.13 -1.66 6.01
C GLY A 60 -18.61 -1.50 6.02
N LYS A 61 -18.03 -0.70 5.11
CA LYS A 61 -16.57 -0.53 4.96
C LYS A 61 -15.98 0.56 5.86
N GLY A 62 -16.75 1.22 6.74
CA GLY A 62 -16.26 2.20 7.70
C GLY A 62 -15.13 1.64 8.57
N VAL A 63 -14.28 2.53 9.13
CA VAL A 63 -13.11 2.16 9.95
C VAL A 63 -13.08 2.87 11.31
N LEU A 64 -14.22 3.35 11.78
CA LEU A 64 -14.30 4.09 13.04
C LEU A 64 -13.88 3.25 14.25
N LYS A 65 -14.18 1.93 14.27
CA LYS A 65 -13.70 1.02 15.32
C LYS A 65 -12.16 0.96 15.36
N ALA A 66 -11.51 0.90 14.21
CA ALA A 66 -10.05 0.94 14.15
C ALA A 66 -9.50 2.30 14.61
N VAL A 67 -10.14 3.40 14.22
CA VAL A 67 -9.81 4.75 14.70
C VAL A 67 -9.95 4.86 16.21
N GLU A 68 -11.03 4.36 16.79
CA GLU A 68 -11.27 4.34 18.24
C GLU A 68 -10.21 3.49 18.96
N ASN A 69 -9.84 2.33 18.41
CA ASN A 69 -8.77 1.48 18.96
C ASN A 69 -7.42 2.21 19.00
N VAL A 70 -7.09 2.97 17.96
CA VAL A 70 -5.89 3.82 18.00
C VAL A 70 -6.00 4.90 19.07
N ASN A 71 -7.09 5.67 19.09
CA ASN A 71 -7.21 6.84 19.94
C ASN A 71 -7.36 6.48 21.43
N ASN A 72 -8.07 5.41 21.75
CA ASN A 72 -8.46 5.08 23.12
C ASN A 72 -7.65 3.95 23.75
N ILE A 73 -6.99 3.08 22.95
CA ILE A 73 -6.23 1.93 23.45
C ILE A 73 -4.73 2.08 23.15
N ILE A 74 -4.37 2.28 21.88
CA ILE A 74 -2.97 2.34 21.48
C ILE A 74 -2.31 3.65 21.93
N ALA A 75 -2.94 4.79 21.68
CA ALA A 75 -2.37 6.10 21.99
C ALA A 75 -1.96 6.27 23.47
N PRO A 76 -2.81 5.93 24.46
CA PRO A 76 -2.42 6.00 25.87
C PRO A 76 -1.25 5.07 26.20
N ALA A 77 -1.19 3.89 25.61
CA ALA A 77 -0.15 2.89 25.88
C ALA A 77 1.22 3.26 25.28
N LEU A 78 1.26 4.09 24.25
CA LEU A 78 2.50 4.53 23.59
C LEU A 78 3.00 5.88 24.12
N LYS A 79 2.17 6.65 24.81
CA LYS A 79 2.56 7.95 25.38
C LYS A 79 3.76 7.78 26.29
N GLY A 80 4.78 8.62 26.11
CA GLY A 80 6.03 8.57 26.87
C GLY A 80 7.08 7.61 26.31
N MET A 81 6.78 6.81 25.31
CA MET A 81 7.77 5.94 24.65
C MET A 81 8.67 6.75 23.70
N CYS A 82 9.92 6.33 23.57
CA CYS A 82 10.84 6.92 22.59
C CYS A 82 10.47 6.46 21.17
N VAL A 83 10.24 7.43 20.27
CA VAL A 83 9.81 7.18 18.88
C VAL A 83 10.81 6.32 18.07
N CYS A 84 12.09 6.34 18.43
CA CYS A 84 13.13 5.55 17.75
C CYS A 84 13.12 4.05 18.16
N GLN A 85 12.30 3.66 19.12
CA GLN A 85 12.20 2.27 19.57
C GLN A 85 11.12 1.51 18.81
N GLN A 86 11.17 1.54 17.46
CA GLN A 86 10.16 0.94 16.58
C GLN A 86 9.73 -0.45 17.03
N ARG A 87 10.70 -1.35 17.23
CA ARG A 87 10.43 -2.73 17.64
C ARG A 87 9.64 -2.83 18.95
N LYS A 88 9.99 -2.01 19.95
CA LYS A 88 9.26 -2.02 21.24
C LYS A 88 7.83 -1.52 21.07
N ILE A 89 7.63 -0.50 20.23
CA ILE A 89 6.31 0.06 19.94
C ILE A 89 5.46 -0.98 19.23
N ASP A 90 5.99 -1.64 18.20
CA ASP A 90 5.28 -2.65 17.45
C ASP A 90 4.91 -3.85 18.34
N TYR A 91 5.85 -4.35 19.15
CA TYR A 91 5.55 -5.43 20.10
C TYR A 91 4.53 -5.02 21.15
N LYS A 92 4.55 -3.76 21.62
CA LYS A 92 3.55 -3.25 22.56
C LYS A 92 2.15 -3.29 21.96
N MET A 93 2.00 -2.92 20.69
CA MET A 93 0.71 -3.01 20.00
C MET A 93 0.27 -4.46 19.78
N LEU A 94 1.19 -5.38 19.44
CA LEU A 94 0.89 -6.80 19.31
C LEU A 94 0.46 -7.42 20.65
N GLU A 95 1.08 -7.02 21.76
CA GLU A 95 0.69 -7.43 23.11
C GLU A 95 -0.73 -6.94 23.47
N LEU A 96 -1.06 -5.70 23.14
CA LEU A 96 -2.39 -5.12 23.37
C LEU A 96 -3.50 -5.83 22.55
N ASP A 97 -3.16 -6.23 21.33
CA ASP A 97 -4.06 -7.02 20.48
C ASP A 97 -4.22 -8.44 21.01
N GLY A 98 -3.13 -9.14 21.22
CA GLY A 98 -3.08 -10.49 21.79
C GLY A 98 -3.64 -11.58 20.88
N THR A 99 -3.94 -11.29 19.59
CA THR A 99 -4.47 -12.27 18.63
C THR A 99 -3.49 -12.53 17.49
N PRO A 100 -3.43 -13.75 16.92
CA PRO A 100 -2.53 -14.05 15.80
C PRO A 100 -2.79 -13.19 14.56
N THR A 101 -4.06 -12.87 14.27
CA THR A 101 -4.51 -12.15 13.07
C THR A 101 -4.77 -10.67 13.30
N LYS A 102 -4.41 -10.12 14.47
CA LYS A 102 -4.67 -8.73 14.86
C LYS A 102 -6.17 -8.36 14.82
N SER A 103 -7.03 -9.34 15.18
CA SER A 103 -8.48 -9.20 15.03
C SER A 103 -9.13 -8.33 16.11
N LYS A 104 -8.44 -8.07 17.24
CA LYS A 104 -8.98 -7.23 18.33
C LYS A 104 -8.83 -5.75 18.03
N LEU A 105 -7.65 -5.30 17.65
CA LEU A 105 -7.39 -3.88 17.36
C LEU A 105 -7.55 -3.55 15.88
N GLY A 106 -7.30 -4.50 15.02
CA GLY A 106 -7.25 -4.34 13.58
C GLY A 106 -5.82 -4.15 13.05
N ALA A 107 -5.48 -4.88 11.99
CA ALA A 107 -4.20 -4.72 11.32
C ALA A 107 -4.00 -3.29 10.78
N ASN A 108 -5.06 -2.66 10.29
CA ASN A 108 -5.06 -1.28 9.83
C ASN A 108 -4.74 -0.28 10.96
N ALA A 109 -5.29 -0.47 12.15
CA ALA A 109 -4.96 0.36 13.32
C ALA A 109 -3.48 0.23 13.71
N ILE A 110 -2.98 -1.00 13.82
CA ILE A 110 -1.60 -1.30 14.21
C ILE A 110 -0.62 -0.79 13.14
N LEU A 111 -0.87 -1.08 11.86
CA LEU A 111 -0.01 -0.65 10.76
C LEU A 111 0.04 0.87 10.63
N GLY A 112 -1.10 1.56 10.76
CA GLY A 112 -1.17 3.02 10.72
C GLY A 112 -0.27 3.67 11.76
N VAL A 113 -0.30 3.18 12.99
CA VAL A 113 0.58 3.68 14.07
C VAL A 113 2.04 3.34 13.80
N SER A 114 2.35 2.11 13.42
CA SER A 114 3.72 1.66 13.14
C SER A 114 4.37 2.50 12.03
N LEU A 115 3.66 2.74 10.92
CA LEU A 115 4.14 3.58 9.83
C LEU A 115 4.32 5.05 10.27
N ALA A 116 3.33 5.61 10.99
CA ALA A 116 3.41 6.99 11.48
C ALA A 116 4.59 7.19 12.45
N VAL A 117 4.89 6.21 13.31
CA VAL A 117 6.07 6.20 14.20
C VAL A 117 7.35 6.25 13.38
N ALA A 118 7.48 5.39 12.34
CA ALA A 118 8.68 5.38 11.48
C ALA A 118 8.87 6.72 10.75
N HIS A 119 7.79 7.30 10.19
CA HIS A 119 7.84 8.63 9.57
C HIS A 119 8.24 9.73 10.55
N THR A 120 7.70 9.69 11.78
CA THR A 120 8.01 10.67 12.81
C THR A 120 9.47 10.57 13.27
N ALA A 121 9.96 9.34 13.47
CA ALA A 121 11.36 9.11 13.86
C ALA A 121 12.32 9.58 12.76
N ALA A 122 12.07 9.24 11.50
CA ALA A 122 12.86 9.69 10.36
C ALA A 122 12.92 11.24 10.30
N LYS A 123 11.75 11.89 10.43
CA LYS A 123 11.65 13.36 10.44
C LYS A 123 12.36 14.00 11.62
N ALA A 124 12.26 13.42 12.81
CA ALA A 124 12.93 13.91 14.02
C ALA A 124 14.46 13.76 13.94
N LEU A 125 14.95 12.80 13.16
CA LEU A 125 16.39 12.60 12.88
C LEU A 125 16.85 13.33 11.61
N GLU A 126 15.99 14.15 11.00
CA GLU A 126 16.27 14.91 9.77
C GLU A 126 16.79 14.05 8.62
N MET A 127 16.24 12.83 8.48
CA MET A 127 16.62 11.91 7.41
C MET A 127 15.40 11.40 6.64
N PRO A 128 15.56 11.05 5.36
CA PRO A 128 14.48 10.45 4.60
C PRO A 128 14.16 9.05 5.14
N LEU A 129 12.89 8.65 5.04
CA LEU A 129 12.40 7.38 5.57
C LEU A 129 13.17 6.16 5.04
N TYR A 130 13.51 6.14 3.73
CA TYR A 130 14.28 5.03 3.16
C TYR A 130 15.64 4.82 3.85
N ARG A 131 16.30 5.91 4.26
CA ARG A 131 17.57 5.85 4.98
C ARG A 131 17.39 5.46 6.44
N TYR A 132 16.30 5.93 7.07
CA TYR A 132 15.96 5.54 8.43
C TYR A 132 15.72 4.03 8.56
N ILE A 133 14.99 3.46 7.60
CA ILE A 133 14.69 2.02 7.59
C ILE A 133 15.88 1.19 7.08
N GLY A 134 16.51 1.62 5.98
CA GLY A 134 17.53 0.83 5.28
C GLY A 134 18.95 1.03 5.79
N GLY A 135 19.20 2.04 6.64
CA GLY A 135 20.51 2.34 7.19
C GLY A 135 21.41 3.14 6.25
N VAL A 136 22.71 3.19 6.60
CA VAL A 136 23.69 4.09 5.95
C VAL A 136 24.05 3.68 4.52
N ASN A 137 23.79 2.46 4.12
CA ASN A 137 24.18 1.92 2.81
C ASN A 137 22.99 1.74 1.83
N THR A 138 22.02 2.65 1.86
CA THR A 138 20.84 2.64 0.97
C THR A 138 21.04 3.56 -0.23
N TYR A 139 21.79 3.10 -1.23
CA TYR A 139 22.11 3.89 -2.43
C TYR A 139 21.55 3.31 -3.73
N VAL A 140 21.02 2.08 -3.70
CA VAL A 140 20.55 1.39 -4.90
C VAL A 140 19.04 1.53 -5.02
N LEU A 141 18.58 2.16 -6.09
CA LEU A 141 17.18 2.16 -6.46
C LEU A 141 16.77 0.79 -7.00
N PRO A 142 15.61 0.25 -6.63
CA PRO A 142 15.11 -0.97 -7.24
C PRO A 142 14.74 -0.72 -8.70
N VAL A 143 14.88 -1.75 -9.54
CA VAL A 143 14.29 -1.70 -10.88
C VAL A 143 12.78 -1.68 -10.74
N PRO A 144 12.06 -0.68 -11.30
CA PRO A 144 10.62 -0.58 -11.16
C PRO A 144 9.91 -1.78 -11.80
N MET A 145 8.91 -2.29 -11.12
CA MET A 145 7.94 -3.24 -11.66
C MET A 145 6.66 -2.50 -11.99
N MET A 146 6.17 -2.66 -13.23
CA MET A 146 5.01 -1.94 -13.72
C MET A 146 3.94 -2.92 -14.16
N ASN A 147 2.80 -2.93 -13.48
CA ASN A 147 1.64 -3.70 -13.92
C ASN A 147 1.02 -3.04 -15.15
N ILE A 148 0.93 -3.78 -16.25
CA ILE A 148 0.42 -3.29 -17.54
C ILE A 148 -0.80 -4.05 -18.06
N ILE A 149 -1.06 -5.26 -17.54
CA ILE A 149 -2.26 -6.05 -17.83
C ILE A 149 -2.78 -6.65 -16.52
N ASN A 150 -4.08 -6.52 -16.29
CA ASN A 150 -4.80 -7.14 -15.19
C ASN A 150 -5.57 -8.37 -15.69
N GLY A 151 -5.63 -9.40 -14.84
CA GLY A 151 -6.44 -10.60 -15.05
C GLY A 151 -7.01 -11.08 -13.71
N GLY A 152 -7.42 -12.33 -13.62
CA GLY A 152 -7.96 -12.92 -12.40
C GLY A 152 -9.15 -12.12 -11.85
N ALA A 153 -9.13 -11.84 -10.54
CA ALA A 153 -10.18 -11.08 -9.85
C ALA A 153 -10.24 -9.59 -10.25
N HIS A 154 -9.23 -9.08 -10.95
CA HIS A 154 -9.11 -7.67 -11.36
C HIS A 154 -9.55 -7.43 -12.81
N SER A 155 -10.10 -8.43 -13.47
CA SER A 155 -10.54 -8.37 -14.87
C SER A 155 -11.67 -9.37 -15.12
N ASP A 156 -12.60 -9.02 -16.00
CA ASP A 156 -13.63 -9.96 -16.51
C ASP A 156 -13.06 -10.92 -17.57
N ALA A 157 -11.76 -10.85 -17.88
CA ALA A 157 -11.11 -11.73 -18.84
C ALA A 157 -10.90 -13.14 -18.24
N PRO A 158 -11.00 -14.22 -19.03
CA PRO A 158 -10.82 -15.59 -18.57
C PRO A 158 -9.33 -15.94 -18.39
N ILE A 159 -8.58 -15.11 -17.68
CA ILE A 159 -7.15 -15.28 -17.42
C ILE A 159 -6.98 -15.48 -15.92
N ALA A 160 -6.37 -16.60 -15.51
CA ALA A 160 -6.17 -16.94 -14.11
C ALA A 160 -5.14 -16.06 -13.40
N PHE A 161 -4.11 -15.57 -14.12
CA PHE A 161 -3.10 -14.68 -13.54
C PHE A 161 -3.67 -13.29 -13.31
N GLN A 162 -3.46 -12.77 -12.10
CA GLN A 162 -4.01 -11.49 -11.63
C GLN A 162 -3.29 -10.30 -12.26
N GLU A 163 -1.97 -10.42 -12.49
CA GLU A 163 -1.12 -9.32 -12.93
C GLU A 163 -0.06 -9.78 -13.92
N PHE A 164 0.25 -8.90 -14.89
CA PHE A 164 1.38 -9.06 -15.80
C PHE A 164 2.23 -7.80 -15.75
N MET A 165 3.45 -7.97 -15.26
CA MET A 165 4.36 -6.85 -15.01
C MET A 165 5.53 -6.86 -15.98
N ILE A 166 6.04 -5.65 -16.30
CA ILE A 166 7.30 -5.45 -16.97
C ILE A 166 8.36 -4.90 -16.03
N ARG A 167 9.62 -5.23 -16.28
CA ARG A 167 10.79 -4.72 -15.55
C ARG A 167 11.86 -4.29 -16.54
N PRO A 168 12.18 -3.00 -16.67
CA PRO A 168 13.19 -2.49 -17.59
C PRO A 168 14.62 -2.66 -17.03
N VAL A 169 15.08 -3.91 -16.89
CA VAL A 169 16.35 -4.26 -16.25
C VAL A 169 17.59 -3.76 -16.99
N GLY A 170 17.47 -3.45 -18.30
CA GLY A 170 18.55 -2.90 -19.12
C GLY A 170 18.64 -1.37 -19.13
N ALA A 171 17.78 -0.67 -18.37
CA ALA A 171 17.82 0.79 -18.30
C ALA A 171 19.06 1.29 -17.56
N ALA A 172 19.70 2.33 -18.10
CA ALA A 172 20.91 2.90 -17.52
C ALA A 172 20.69 3.65 -16.20
N ASN A 173 19.46 4.10 -15.95
CA ASN A 173 19.05 4.84 -14.75
C ASN A 173 17.52 4.80 -14.63
N GLU A 174 17.00 5.30 -13.48
CA GLU A 174 15.57 5.29 -13.16
C GLU A 174 14.73 6.07 -14.17
N LYS A 175 15.21 7.23 -14.63
CA LYS A 175 14.49 8.02 -15.64
C LYS A 175 14.27 7.24 -16.93
N GLU A 176 15.31 6.52 -17.39
CA GLU A 176 15.21 5.65 -18.57
C GLU A 176 14.30 4.44 -18.32
N ALA A 177 14.34 3.88 -17.11
CA ALA A 177 13.45 2.77 -16.73
C ALA A 177 11.98 3.19 -16.84
N ILE A 178 11.62 4.34 -16.30
CA ILE A 178 10.25 4.89 -16.37
C ILE A 178 9.87 5.20 -17.83
N ARG A 179 10.78 5.81 -18.62
CA ARG A 179 10.53 6.08 -20.04
C ARG A 179 10.23 4.79 -20.82
N MET A 180 11.09 3.77 -20.66
CA MET A 180 10.90 2.46 -21.33
C MET A 180 9.54 1.84 -20.95
N GLY A 181 9.18 1.85 -19.66
CA GLY A 181 7.89 1.33 -19.20
C GLY A 181 6.70 2.08 -19.81
N ALA A 182 6.75 3.40 -19.85
CA ALA A 182 5.71 4.22 -20.46
C ALA A 182 5.56 3.96 -21.96
N GLU A 183 6.67 3.83 -22.70
CA GLU A 183 6.67 3.52 -24.13
C GLU A 183 6.06 2.14 -24.41
N VAL A 184 6.43 1.12 -23.63
CA VAL A 184 5.84 -0.22 -23.74
C VAL A 184 4.33 -0.18 -23.44
N PHE A 185 3.90 0.57 -22.41
CA PHE A 185 2.50 0.71 -22.08
C PHE A 185 1.68 1.36 -23.21
N HIS A 186 2.23 2.40 -23.84
CA HIS A 186 1.59 3.05 -25.00
C HIS A 186 1.61 2.17 -26.26
N ALA A 187 2.67 1.40 -26.49
CA ALA A 187 2.73 0.42 -27.59
C ALA A 187 1.69 -0.69 -27.38
N LEU A 188 1.55 -1.16 -26.12
CA LEU A 188 0.53 -2.13 -25.74
C LEU A 188 -0.88 -1.61 -26.03
N ALA A 189 -1.19 -0.36 -25.65
CA ALA A 189 -2.47 0.26 -25.95
C ALA A 189 -2.76 0.28 -27.45
N LYS A 190 -1.76 0.62 -28.28
CA LYS A 190 -1.85 0.61 -29.74
C LYS A 190 -2.14 -0.79 -30.29
N ASN A 191 -1.41 -1.79 -29.81
CA ASN A 191 -1.57 -3.19 -30.22
C ASN A 191 -2.97 -3.73 -29.84
N LEU A 192 -3.47 -3.42 -28.64
CA LEU A 192 -4.81 -3.80 -28.19
C LEU A 192 -5.90 -3.16 -29.07
N LYS A 193 -5.79 -1.85 -29.34
CA LYS A 193 -6.72 -1.14 -30.23
C LYS A 193 -6.75 -1.71 -31.63
N ALA A 194 -5.59 -2.05 -32.21
CA ALA A 194 -5.48 -2.67 -33.53
C ALA A 194 -6.17 -4.04 -33.62
N ARG A 195 -6.33 -4.73 -32.50
CA ARG A 195 -7.05 -6.00 -32.35
C ARG A 195 -8.52 -5.82 -31.98
N GLY A 196 -9.01 -4.59 -31.80
CA GLY A 196 -10.36 -4.30 -31.33
C GLY A 196 -10.59 -4.63 -29.85
N LEU A 197 -9.50 -4.79 -29.06
CA LEU A 197 -9.57 -5.08 -27.65
C LEU A 197 -9.65 -3.80 -26.80
N SER A 198 -10.28 -3.93 -25.61
CA SER A 198 -10.45 -2.82 -24.68
C SER A 198 -9.10 -2.31 -24.16
N THR A 199 -9.00 -0.99 -24.03
CA THR A 199 -7.90 -0.31 -23.31
C THR A 199 -8.40 0.35 -22.03
N ALA A 200 -9.55 -0.07 -21.49
CA ALA A 200 -9.97 0.29 -20.15
C ALA A 200 -8.98 -0.30 -19.14
N VAL A 201 -8.67 0.48 -18.10
CA VAL A 201 -7.76 0.06 -17.04
C VAL A 201 -8.52 -0.53 -15.88
N GLY A 202 -7.94 -1.54 -15.24
CA GLY A 202 -8.43 -2.08 -13.98
C GLY A 202 -8.02 -1.23 -12.78
N ASP A 203 -8.37 -1.67 -11.59
CA ASP A 203 -8.13 -0.96 -10.32
C ASP A 203 -6.64 -0.68 -10.03
N GLU A 204 -5.75 -1.46 -10.62
CA GLU A 204 -4.30 -1.37 -10.45
C GLU A 204 -3.56 -0.75 -11.66
N GLY A 205 -4.31 -0.13 -12.57
CA GLY A 205 -3.77 0.68 -13.66
C GLY A 205 -3.35 -0.07 -14.92
N GLY A 206 -3.28 -1.41 -14.90
CA GLY A 206 -3.08 -2.23 -16.10
C GLY A 206 -4.33 -2.31 -16.96
N PHE A 207 -4.19 -2.55 -18.28
CA PHE A 207 -5.32 -2.81 -19.15
C PHE A 207 -6.01 -4.12 -18.78
N ALA A 208 -7.33 -4.17 -18.96
CA ALA A 208 -8.14 -5.35 -18.67
C ALA A 208 -8.89 -5.85 -19.94
N PRO A 209 -8.18 -6.21 -21.02
CA PRO A 209 -8.80 -6.69 -22.23
C PRO A 209 -9.20 -8.18 -22.10
N LYS A 210 -10.16 -8.60 -22.87
CA LYS A 210 -10.54 -10.01 -22.97
C LYS A 210 -9.59 -10.74 -23.93
N PHE A 211 -8.51 -11.31 -23.39
CA PHE A 211 -7.59 -12.17 -24.12
C PHE A 211 -8.13 -13.60 -24.25
N ASP A 212 -7.62 -14.35 -25.22
CA ASP A 212 -7.94 -15.75 -25.42
C ASP A 212 -7.21 -16.70 -24.45
N GLY A 213 -6.33 -16.16 -23.61
CA GLY A 213 -5.59 -16.91 -22.60
C GLY A 213 -4.30 -16.20 -22.19
N ILE A 214 -3.53 -16.87 -21.33
CA ILE A 214 -2.28 -16.36 -20.77
C ILE A 214 -1.23 -16.13 -21.86
N GLU A 215 -1.11 -17.08 -22.81
CA GLU A 215 -0.13 -17.01 -23.90
C GLU A 215 -0.40 -15.80 -24.80
N ASP A 216 -1.67 -15.53 -25.12
CA ASP A 216 -2.06 -14.37 -25.92
C ASP A 216 -1.71 -13.05 -25.22
N ALA A 217 -1.90 -12.97 -23.90
CA ALA A 217 -1.48 -11.82 -23.13
C ALA A 217 0.03 -11.60 -23.17
N LEU A 218 0.82 -12.67 -22.95
CA LEU A 218 2.28 -12.62 -22.97
C LEU A 218 2.81 -12.26 -24.37
N ASP A 219 2.27 -12.84 -25.43
CA ASP A 219 2.65 -12.55 -26.81
C ASP A 219 2.36 -11.08 -27.16
N THR A 220 1.24 -10.55 -26.69
CA THR A 220 0.88 -9.15 -26.91
C THR A 220 1.86 -8.21 -26.19
N ILE A 221 2.26 -8.54 -24.97
CA ILE A 221 3.31 -7.81 -24.24
C ILE A 221 4.63 -7.88 -25.00
N MET A 222 5.06 -9.06 -25.41
CA MET A 222 6.34 -9.24 -26.15
C MET A 222 6.36 -8.48 -27.48
N LYS A 223 5.24 -8.38 -28.19
CA LYS A 223 5.09 -7.53 -29.38
C LYS A 223 5.19 -6.04 -29.07
N SER A 224 4.84 -5.65 -27.85
CA SER A 224 4.85 -4.25 -27.43
C SER A 224 6.22 -3.79 -26.91
N ILE A 225 7.10 -4.74 -26.53
CA ILE A 225 8.47 -4.49 -26.10
C ILE A 225 9.41 -4.34 -27.32
N LYS A 226 9.13 -5.00 -28.44
CA LYS A 226 9.92 -4.95 -29.70
C LYS A 226 9.63 -3.69 -30.51
#